data_c4242fdaebf13a56131132970b5a105f
#
_entry.id   c4242fdaebf13a56131132970b5a105f
#
_cell.length_a   1.000
_cell.length_b   1.000
_cell.length_c   1.000
_cell.angle_alpha   90.00
_cell.angle_beta   90.00
_cell.angle_gamma   90.00
#
_symmetry.space_group_name_H-M   'P 1'
#
loop_
_entity.id
_entity.type
_entity.pdbx_description
1 polymer ?
#
loop_
_entity_poly.entity_id
_entity_poly.type
_entity_poly.pdbx_seq_one_letter_code
_entity_poly.pdbx_strand_id
1 'polypeptide(L)'
;MTTETRWPGGAATERRLLARRPDPGLDGIFGALQHAELRELARSARRRRGGPRVLVLPGIMGSTLGVRRTGGDDLKWFDPVEIALGGLTRLALPSSRRIEPLGAMLFAYLRLKLSLRTAGFDADFHPYDWRHSVHDAGRILAGQLAAERAKRVLLEAHSMGGLVARAALGHPGSERIERVVHERRRDRLGG
;
A
#
# COMPACT_ATOMS: atom_id res chain seq x y z
N MET A 1 -14.27 23.46 15.93
CA MET A 1 -12.92 23.17 15.37
C MET A 1 -12.89 21.70 15.03
N THR A 2 -13.28 21.34 13.81
CA THR A 2 -13.19 19.97 13.29
C THR A 2 -11.73 19.72 12.90
N THR A 3 -11.02 18.95 13.71
CA THR A 3 -9.71 18.40 13.34
C THR A 3 -9.93 17.51 12.11
N GLU A 4 -9.57 18.01 10.94
CA GLU A 4 -9.47 17.22 9.74
C GLU A 4 -8.56 16.02 10.05
N THR A 5 -9.14 14.84 10.12
CA THR A 5 -8.40 13.58 10.29
C THR A 5 -7.70 13.28 8.98
N ARG A 6 -6.60 13.99 8.75
CA ARG A 6 -5.76 13.80 7.55
C ARG A 6 -5.09 12.43 7.66
N TRP A 7 -5.44 11.52 6.77
CA TRP A 7 -4.81 10.20 6.71
C TRP A 7 -3.31 10.35 6.48
N PRO A 8 -2.46 9.94 7.44
CA PRO A 8 -1.01 10.05 7.26
C PRO A 8 -0.55 9.02 6.24
N GLY A 9 0.37 9.41 5.36
CA GLY A 9 1.04 8.46 4.46
C GLY A 9 1.82 7.39 5.23
N GLY A 10 2.12 6.27 4.56
CA GLY A 10 2.72 5.09 5.21
C GLY A 10 3.97 5.40 6.05
N ALA A 11 4.91 6.16 5.51
CA ALA A 11 6.13 6.55 6.22
C ALA A 11 5.85 7.45 7.44
N ALA A 12 4.86 8.35 7.34
CA ALA A 12 4.46 9.20 8.47
C ALA A 12 3.81 8.36 9.58
N THR A 13 2.95 7.41 9.22
CA THR A 13 2.33 6.48 10.16
C THR A 13 3.37 5.62 10.87
N GLU A 14 4.34 5.07 10.15
CA GLU A 14 5.42 4.29 10.76
C GLU A 14 6.24 5.11 11.76
N ARG A 15 6.54 6.39 11.46
CA ARG A 15 7.20 7.30 12.42
C ARG A 15 6.35 7.52 13.67
N ARG A 16 5.04 7.73 13.53
CA ARG A 16 4.10 7.90 14.65
C ARG A 16 4.00 6.65 15.52
N LEU A 17 4.00 5.45 14.91
CA LEU A 17 4.04 4.18 15.65
C LEU A 17 5.31 4.03 16.49
N LEU A 18 6.43 4.56 16.03
CA LEU A 18 7.73 4.50 16.71
C LEU A 18 7.91 5.59 17.79
N ALA A 19 6.99 6.54 17.91
CA ALA A 19 7.04 7.58 18.92
C ALA A 19 7.02 6.99 20.35
N ARG A 20 7.68 7.65 21.31
CA ARG A 20 7.75 7.18 22.72
C ARG A 20 6.34 7.03 23.31
N ARG A 21 5.48 8.02 23.12
CA ARG A 21 4.08 7.98 23.58
C ARG A 21 3.18 7.46 22.45
N PRO A 22 2.15 6.66 22.77
CA PRO A 22 1.10 6.31 21.81
C PRO A 22 0.46 7.57 21.25
N ASP A 23 0.06 7.51 19.98
CA ASP A 23 -0.60 8.61 19.31
C ASP A 23 -2.11 8.35 19.27
N PRO A 24 -2.93 9.12 20.04
CA PRO A 24 -4.38 8.89 20.10
C PRO A 24 -5.08 9.00 18.73
N GLY A 25 -4.50 9.77 17.80
CA GLY A 25 -5.04 9.85 16.44
C GLY A 25 -4.93 8.55 15.66
N LEU A 26 -4.00 7.65 16.03
CA LEU A 26 -3.90 6.31 15.45
C LEU A 26 -4.90 5.34 16.08
N ASP A 27 -5.31 5.55 17.33
CA ASP A 27 -6.38 4.77 17.97
C ASP A 27 -7.71 4.95 17.24
N GLY A 28 -8.00 6.16 16.78
CA GLY A 28 -9.18 6.45 15.96
C GLY A 28 -9.18 5.76 14.59
N ILE A 29 -7.99 5.48 14.05
CA ILE A 29 -7.83 4.85 12.73
C ILE A 29 -7.85 3.32 12.83
N PHE A 30 -7.12 2.76 13.78
CA PHE A 30 -6.86 1.32 13.88
C PHE A 30 -7.62 0.63 15.03
N GLY A 31 -8.12 1.40 15.98
CA GLY A 31 -8.53 0.88 17.29
C GLY A 31 -7.33 0.62 18.22
N ALA A 32 -7.55 0.74 19.52
CA ALA A 32 -6.47 0.70 20.52
C ALA A 32 -5.67 -0.61 20.50
N LEU A 33 -6.34 -1.75 20.36
CA LEU A 33 -5.68 -3.06 20.33
C LEU A 33 -4.77 -3.22 19.10
N GLN A 34 -5.29 -2.91 17.92
CA GLN A 34 -4.51 -3.00 16.67
C GLN A 34 -3.38 -1.97 16.66
N HIS A 35 -3.61 -0.77 17.18
CA HIS A 35 -2.56 0.24 17.31
C HIS A 35 -1.40 -0.26 18.20
N ALA A 36 -1.72 -0.87 19.35
CA ALA A 36 -0.69 -1.45 20.23
C ALA A 36 0.12 -2.55 19.52
N GLU A 37 -0.55 -3.46 18.81
CA GLU A 37 0.10 -4.50 18.00
C GLU A 37 1.01 -3.91 16.91
N LEU A 38 0.50 -2.92 16.17
CA LEU A 38 1.28 -2.26 15.11
C LEU A 38 2.52 -1.55 15.65
N ARG A 39 2.43 -0.97 16.86
CA ARG A 39 3.59 -0.36 17.53
C ARG A 39 4.67 -1.40 17.84
N GLU A 40 4.28 -2.56 18.32
CA GLU A 40 5.24 -3.63 18.64
C GLU A 40 5.89 -4.17 17.37
N LEU A 41 5.11 -4.44 16.33
CA LEU A 41 5.62 -4.83 15.02
C LEU A 41 6.58 -3.78 14.44
N ALA A 42 6.24 -2.49 14.53
CA ALA A 42 7.09 -1.41 14.03
C ALA A 42 8.44 -1.34 14.77
N ARG A 43 8.44 -1.53 16.09
CA ARG A 43 9.68 -1.59 16.90
C ARG A 43 10.54 -2.78 16.52
N SER A 44 9.93 -3.95 16.36
CA SER A 44 10.60 -5.18 15.95
C SER A 44 11.18 -5.06 14.54
N ALA A 45 10.41 -4.56 13.59
CA ALA A 45 10.82 -4.32 12.21
C ALA A 45 12.00 -3.34 12.12
N ARG A 46 12.04 -2.30 12.98
CA ARG A 46 13.14 -1.32 13.00
C ARG A 46 14.49 -1.96 13.34
N ARG A 47 14.51 -3.02 14.13
CA ARG A 47 15.73 -3.72 14.54
C ARG A 47 16.31 -4.59 13.43
N ARG A 48 15.49 -4.94 12.43
CA ARG A 48 15.88 -5.77 11.29
C ARG A 48 15.91 -4.91 10.04
N ARG A 49 17.09 -4.72 9.45
CA ARG A 49 17.28 -3.96 8.21
C ARG A 49 17.96 -4.83 7.18
N GLY A 50 17.61 -4.58 5.92
CA GLY A 50 18.10 -5.37 4.80
C GLY A 50 17.23 -6.61 4.56
N GLY A 51 17.80 -7.59 3.86
CA GLY A 51 17.10 -8.81 3.46
C GLY A 51 16.52 -8.72 2.04
N PRO A 52 15.88 -9.79 1.56
CA PRO A 52 15.27 -9.81 0.23
C PRO A 52 14.20 -8.73 0.07
N ARG A 53 14.22 -8.05 -1.07
CA ARG A 53 13.25 -7.00 -1.39
C ARG A 53 11.87 -7.62 -1.64
N VAL A 54 10.84 -7.10 -0.97
CA VAL A 54 9.44 -7.49 -1.15
C VAL A 54 8.61 -6.27 -1.48
N LEU A 55 7.84 -6.33 -2.56
CA LEU A 55 6.82 -5.34 -2.88
C LEU A 55 5.43 -5.93 -2.64
N VAL A 56 4.66 -5.26 -1.78
CA VAL A 56 3.27 -5.63 -1.49
C VAL A 56 2.37 -4.89 -2.48
N LEU A 57 1.68 -5.66 -3.34
CA LEU A 57 0.73 -5.16 -4.33
C LEU A 57 -0.69 -5.25 -3.75
N PRO A 58 -1.36 -4.13 -3.51
CA PRO A 58 -2.75 -4.12 -3.02
C PRO A 58 -3.74 -4.72 -4.02
N GLY A 59 -4.92 -5.08 -3.53
CA GLY A 59 -6.07 -5.42 -4.38
C GLY A 59 -6.74 -4.20 -5.00
N ILE A 60 -7.86 -4.42 -5.68
CA ILE A 60 -8.71 -3.34 -6.17
C ILE A 60 -9.10 -2.42 -5.01
N MET A 61 -9.12 -1.11 -5.25
CA MET A 61 -9.39 -0.08 -4.24
C MET A 61 -8.41 -0.07 -3.05
N GLY A 62 -7.36 -0.89 -3.08
CA GLY A 62 -6.38 -1.02 -1.99
C GLY A 62 -5.24 -0.02 -2.03
N SER A 63 -5.12 0.78 -3.10
CA SER A 63 -4.25 1.96 -3.15
C SER A 63 -5.03 3.22 -2.86
N THR A 64 -4.44 4.14 -2.09
CA THR A 64 -4.96 5.50 -1.95
C THR A 64 -4.63 6.30 -3.19
N LEU A 65 -5.60 7.06 -3.68
CA LEU A 65 -5.47 7.89 -4.88
C LEU A 65 -5.68 9.37 -4.56
N GLY A 66 -4.93 10.24 -5.22
CA GLY A 66 -5.06 11.67 -5.00
C GLY A 66 -4.11 12.50 -5.85
N VAL A 67 -3.96 13.76 -5.50
CA VAL A 67 -3.05 14.70 -6.16
C VAL A 67 -1.89 15.01 -5.23
N ARG A 68 -0.67 14.74 -5.67
CA ARG A 68 0.54 15.09 -4.92
C ARG A 68 0.76 16.60 -4.92
N ARG A 69 1.01 17.18 -3.75
CA ARG A 69 1.25 18.62 -3.59
C ARG A 69 2.43 18.87 -2.65
N THR A 70 3.11 19.98 -2.84
CA THR A 70 4.28 20.38 -2.05
C THR A 70 3.98 20.52 -0.54
N GLY A 71 2.75 20.94 -0.17
CA GLY A 71 2.29 21.11 1.22
C GLY A 71 1.61 19.87 1.82
N GLY A 72 1.59 18.76 1.10
CA GLY A 72 0.97 17.50 1.48
C GLY A 72 -0.11 17.03 0.50
N ASP A 73 -0.23 15.73 0.37
CA ASP A 73 -1.08 15.07 -0.62
C ASP A 73 -2.57 15.39 -0.42
N ASP A 74 -3.27 15.69 -1.51
CA ASP A 74 -4.72 15.91 -1.55
C ASP A 74 -5.38 14.56 -1.89
N LEU A 75 -5.79 13.83 -0.83
CA LEU A 75 -6.36 12.50 -0.94
C LEU A 75 -7.76 12.57 -1.54
N LYS A 76 -8.04 11.74 -2.54
CA LYS A 76 -9.36 11.60 -3.19
C LYS A 76 -9.99 10.22 -2.94
N TRP A 77 -9.19 9.21 -2.85
CA TRP A 77 -9.54 7.86 -2.46
C TRP A 77 -8.51 7.35 -1.43
N PHE A 78 -8.78 6.99 -0.25
CA PHE A 78 -10.06 6.86 0.45
C PHE A 78 -10.19 8.03 1.44
N ASP A 79 -11.01 9.01 1.13
CA ASP A 79 -11.43 10.06 2.06
C ASP A 79 -12.91 9.83 2.38
N PRO A 80 -13.27 9.45 3.62
CA PRO A 80 -14.67 9.20 3.99
C PRO A 80 -15.58 10.41 3.80
N VAL A 81 -15.06 11.62 4.00
CA VAL A 81 -15.83 12.87 3.85
C VAL A 81 -16.10 13.14 2.36
N GLU A 82 -15.09 13.03 1.52
CA GLU A 82 -15.24 13.19 0.05
C GLU A 82 -16.21 12.14 -0.52
N ILE A 83 -16.17 10.90 0.00
CA ILE A 83 -17.11 9.84 -0.42
C ILE A 83 -18.54 10.18 -0.02
N ALA A 84 -18.76 10.61 1.21
CA ALA A 84 -20.09 11.01 1.71
C ALA A 84 -20.68 12.21 0.95
N LEU A 85 -19.82 13.10 0.44
CA LEU A 85 -20.21 14.26 -0.38
C LEU A 85 -20.32 13.95 -1.88
N GLY A 86 -20.33 12.67 -2.29
CA GLY A 86 -20.44 12.28 -3.70
C GLY A 86 -19.15 12.42 -4.50
N GLY A 87 -18.00 12.55 -3.83
CA GLY A 87 -16.68 12.75 -4.44
C GLY A 87 -16.19 11.59 -5.31
N LEU A 88 -16.86 10.42 -5.28
CA LEU A 88 -16.55 9.28 -6.13
C LEU A 88 -16.61 9.59 -7.62
N THR A 89 -17.48 10.52 -8.04
CA THR A 89 -17.57 10.96 -9.44
C THR A 89 -16.25 11.58 -9.94
N ARG A 90 -15.44 12.14 -9.04
CA ARG A 90 -14.12 12.71 -9.37
C ARG A 90 -13.06 11.65 -9.68
N LEU A 91 -13.36 10.39 -9.36
CA LEU A 91 -12.51 9.24 -9.68
C LEU A 91 -12.82 8.64 -11.07
N ALA A 92 -13.86 9.12 -11.75
CA ALA A 92 -14.20 8.66 -13.08
C ALA A 92 -13.08 8.95 -14.09
N LEU A 93 -12.91 8.06 -15.06
CA LEU A 93 -12.01 8.25 -16.19
C LEU A 93 -12.80 8.66 -17.44
N PRO A 94 -12.26 9.55 -18.29
CA PRO A 94 -11.00 10.30 -18.14
C PRO A 94 -11.11 11.38 -17.06
N SER A 95 -10.07 11.53 -16.24
CA SER A 95 -10.02 12.55 -15.20
C SER A 95 -9.36 13.81 -15.73
N SER A 96 -9.99 14.97 -15.51
CA SER A 96 -9.38 16.30 -15.79
C SER A 96 -8.24 16.65 -14.81
N ARG A 97 -8.11 15.92 -13.71
CA ARG A 97 -7.07 16.10 -12.71
C ARG A 97 -6.08 14.95 -12.77
N ARG A 98 -4.79 15.26 -12.58
CA ARG A 98 -3.74 14.25 -12.47
C ARG A 98 -3.84 13.55 -11.13
N ILE A 99 -4.69 12.53 -11.06
CA ILE A 99 -4.81 11.66 -9.89
C ILE A 99 -3.80 10.51 -10.05
N GLU A 100 -3.04 10.27 -8.99
CA GLU A 100 -1.99 9.24 -8.96
C GLU A 100 -2.08 8.39 -7.68
N PRO A 101 -1.49 7.19 -7.64
CA PRO A 101 -1.41 6.40 -6.43
C PRO A 101 -0.45 7.05 -5.43
N LEU A 102 -0.95 7.32 -4.22
CA LEU A 102 -0.21 7.99 -3.15
C LEU A 102 0.33 7.01 -2.11
N GLY A 103 -0.27 5.83 -1.97
CA GLY A 103 0.10 4.81 -1.01
C GLY A 103 -0.85 3.63 -1.00
N ALA A 104 -0.64 2.70 -0.08
CA ALA A 104 -1.56 1.61 0.18
C ALA A 104 -2.48 1.94 1.36
N MET A 105 -3.66 1.31 1.40
CA MET A 105 -4.62 1.42 2.50
C MET A 105 -4.03 0.79 3.77
N LEU A 106 -3.56 1.64 4.70
CA LEU A 106 -2.76 1.21 5.83
C LEU A 106 -3.50 0.26 6.79
N PHE A 107 -4.79 0.47 7.03
CA PHE A 107 -5.58 -0.43 7.89
C PHE A 107 -5.64 -1.87 7.33
N ALA A 108 -5.50 -2.05 6.01
CA ALA A 108 -5.52 -3.36 5.38
C ALA A 108 -4.11 -3.99 5.27
N TYR A 109 -3.09 -3.18 4.98
CA TYR A 109 -1.80 -3.72 4.54
C TYR A 109 -0.61 -3.41 5.45
N LEU A 110 -0.74 -2.46 6.40
CA LEU A 110 0.39 -2.06 7.24
C LEU A 110 0.89 -3.20 8.13
N ARG A 111 -0.03 -4.00 8.68
CA ARG A 111 0.32 -5.18 9.48
C ARG A 111 1.16 -6.17 8.67
N LEU A 112 0.73 -6.50 7.45
CA LEU A 112 1.47 -7.40 6.56
C LEU A 112 2.88 -6.86 6.29
N LYS A 113 3.02 -5.61 5.89
CA LYS A 113 4.32 -4.97 5.65
C LYS A 113 5.24 -5.07 6.87
N LEU A 114 4.74 -4.72 8.05
CA LEU A 114 5.54 -4.77 9.28
C LEU A 114 5.89 -6.20 9.69
N SER A 115 4.99 -7.16 9.49
CA SER A 115 5.25 -8.58 9.74
C SER A 115 6.35 -9.12 8.82
N LEU A 116 6.31 -8.79 7.53
CA LEU A 116 7.37 -9.14 6.58
C LEU A 116 8.72 -8.55 7.01
N ARG A 117 8.74 -7.28 7.42
CA ARG A 117 9.96 -6.64 7.92
C ARG A 117 10.47 -7.29 9.21
N THR A 118 9.58 -7.69 10.11
CA THR A 118 9.94 -8.43 11.33
C THR A 118 10.52 -9.80 10.99
N ALA A 119 10.05 -10.44 9.91
CA ALA A 119 10.59 -11.69 9.39
C ALA A 119 11.95 -11.51 8.66
N GLY A 120 12.44 -10.29 8.48
CA GLY A 120 13.75 -10.01 7.90
C GLY A 120 13.73 -9.67 6.41
N PHE A 121 12.57 -9.35 5.84
CA PHE A 121 12.47 -8.85 4.47
C PHE A 121 12.55 -7.31 4.42
N ASP A 122 13.07 -6.78 3.33
CA ASP A 122 12.94 -5.36 3.00
C ASP A 122 11.62 -5.12 2.25
N ALA A 123 10.53 -5.06 3.02
CA ALA A 123 9.18 -4.95 2.48
C ALA A 123 8.74 -3.50 2.33
N ASP A 124 8.11 -3.17 1.19
CA ASP A 124 7.44 -1.91 0.97
C ASP A 124 6.18 -2.09 0.12
N PHE A 125 5.35 -1.04 0.05
CA PHE A 125 4.17 -1.04 -0.81
C PHE A 125 4.54 -0.68 -2.24
N HIS A 126 3.85 -1.30 -3.19
CA HIS A 126 3.77 -0.87 -4.57
C HIS A 126 2.33 -0.47 -4.89
N PRO A 127 1.93 0.78 -4.58
CA PRO A 127 0.60 1.27 -4.95
C PRO A 127 0.50 1.48 -6.44
N TYR A 128 -0.66 1.21 -7.01
CA TYR A 128 -0.96 1.44 -8.42
C TYR A 128 -2.38 2.01 -8.58
N ASP A 129 -2.63 2.67 -9.70
CA ASP A 129 -3.96 3.20 -10.00
C ASP A 129 -4.87 2.08 -10.50
N TRP A 130 -5.69 1.57 -9.60
CA TRP A 130 -6.63 0.47 -9.83
C TRP A 130 -7.80 0.82 -10.77
N ARG A 131 -7.91 2.07 -11.22
CA ARG A 131 -8.91 2.51 -12.21
C ARG A 131 -8.48 2.20 -13.64
N HIS A 132 -7.18 2.05 -13.88
CA HIS A 132 -6.61 1.69 -15.16
C HIS A 132 -6.64 0.17 -15.40
N SER A 133 -6.38 -0.23 -16.63
CA SER A 133 -6.32 -1.64 -16.98
C SER A 133 -5.21 -2.36 -16.19
N VAL A 134 -5.44 -3.63 -15.91
CA VAL A 134 -4.45 -4.53 -15.30
C VAL A 134 -3.17 -4.58 -16.15
N HIS A 135 -3.31 -4.53 -17.47
CA HIS A 135 -2.18 -4.54 -18.41
C HIS A 135 -1.31 -3.30 -18.26
N ASP A 136 -1.92 -2.09 -18.20
CA ASP A 136 -1.17 -0.85 -17.99
C ASP A 136 -0.50 -0.80 -16.63
N ALA A 137 -1.20 -1.23 -15.58
CA ALA A 137 -0.61 -1.34 -14.24
C ALA A 137 0.58 -2.31 -14.22
N GLY A 138 0.49 -3.45 -14.91
CA GLY A 138 1.57 -4.41 -15.06
C GLY A 138 2.77 -3.84 -15.80
N ARG A 139 2.54 -3.14 -16.91
CA ARG A 139 3.60 -2.46 -17.66
C ARG A 139 4.32 -1.42 -16.80
N ILE A 140 3.58 -0.63 -16.03
CA ILE A 140 4.15 0.36 -15.12
C ILE A 140 4.97 -0.32 -14.02
N LEU A 141 4.46 -1.40 -13.42
CA LEU A 141 5.20 -2.20 -12.43
C LEU A 141 6.54 -2.69 -13.00
N ALA A 142 6.54 -3.30 -14.20
CA ALA A 142 7.75 -3.80 -14.83
C ALA A 142 8.78 -2.69 -15.06
N GLY A 143 8.34 -1.52 -15.58
CA GLY A 143 9.21 -0.36 -15.75
C GLY A 143 9.82 0.15 -14.43
N GLN A 144 9.07 0.12 -13.33
CA GLN A 144 9.58 0.51 -12.02
C GLN A 144 10.54 -0.54 -11.46
N LEU A 145 10.29 -1.83 -11.69
CA LEU A 145 11.21 -2.91 -11.33
C LEU A 145 12.54 -2.78 -12.05
N ALA A 146 12.55 -2.38 -13.33
CA ALA A 146 13.78 -2.12 -14.08
C ALA A 146 14.66 -1.05 -13.42
N ALA A 147 14.06 -0.05 -12.77
CA ALA A 147 14.74 1.02 -12.04
C ALA A 147 15.05 0.66 -10.56
N GLU A 148 14.54 -0.46 -10.05
CA GLU A 148 14.74 -0.86 -8.65
C GLU A 148 16.23 -1.21 -8.40
N ARG A 149 16.75 -0.87 -7.21
CA ARG A 149 18.13 -1.18 -6.84
C ARG A 149 18.37 -2.66 -6.63
N ALA A 150 17.38 -3.35 -6.08
CA ALA A 150 17.45 -4.78 -5.84
C ALA A 150 17.45 -5.55 -7.17
N LYS A 151 18.41 -6.48 -7.34
CA LYS A 151 18.48 -7.33 -8.54
C LYS A 151 17.32 -8.32 -8.62
N ARG A 152 16.79 -8.72 -7.47
CA ARG A 152 15.69 -9.67 -7.33
C ARG A 152 14.64 -9.11 -6.38
N VAL A 153 13.38 -9.26 -6.76
CA VAL A 153 12.23 -8.73 -6.02
C VAL A 153 11.18 -9.83 -5.88
N LEU A 154 10.70 -9.99 -4.67
CA LEU A 154 9.53 -10.84 -4.38
C LEU A 154 8.29 -9.96 -4.45
N LEU A 155 7.23 -10.46 -5.06
CA LEU A 155 5.94 -9.76 -5.11
C LEU A 155 4.95 -10.51 -4.20
N GLU A 156 4.46 -9.81 -3.18
CA GLU A 156 3.36 -10.26 -2.33
C GLU A 156 2.08 -9.57 -2.82
N ALA A 157 1.20 -10.32 -3.46
CA ALA A 157 0.11 -9.77 -4.24
C ALA A 157 -1.26 -10.21 -3.69
N HIS A 158 -2.12 -9.26 -3.41
CA HIS A 158 -3.48 -9.50 -2.96
C HIS A 158 -4.49 -9.27 -4.10
N SER A 159 -5.40 -10.22 -4.33
CA SER A 159 -6.53 -10.08 -5.26
C SER A 159 -6.08 -9.56 -6.65
N MET A 160 -6.62 -8.40 -7.12
CA MET A 160 -6.24 -7.77 -8.39
C MET A 160 -4.74 -7.51 -8.51
N GLY A 161 -4.02 -7.29 -7.41
CA GLY A 161 -2.56 -7.16 -7.42
C GLY A 161 -1.86 -8.38 -8.01
N GLY A 162 -2.43 -9.58 -7.85
CA GLY A 162 -1.94 -10.80 -8.49
C GLY A 162 -2.09 -10.79 -10.02
N LEU A 163 -3.16 -10.18 -10.53
CA LEU A 163 -3.33 -10.00 -11.98
C LEU A 163 -2.32 -8.98 -12.52
N VAL A 164 -2.08 -7.88 -11.80
CA VAL A 164 -1.07 -6.88 -12.13
C VAL A 164 0.32 -7.49 -12.16
N ALA A 165 0.67 -8.28 -11.14
CA ALA A 165 1.96 -9.00 -11.09
C ALA A 165 2.13 -9.93 -12.30
N ARG A 166 1.09 -10.68 -12.68
CA ARG A 166 1.12 -11.55 -13.86
C ARG A 166 1.25 -10.78 -15.16
N ALA A 167 0.53 -9.66 -15.29
CA ALA A 167 0.65 -8.80 -16.47
C ALA A 167 2.06 -8.22 -16.61
N ALA A 168 2.73 -7.90 -15.51
CA ALA A 168 4.10 -7.42 -15.52
C ALA A 168 5.09 -8.41 -16.13
N LEU A 169 4.86 -9.74 -16.02
CA LEU A 169 5.75 -10.77 -16.55
C LEU A 169 5.96 -10.71 -18.06
N GLY A 170 5.04 -10.09 -18.79
CA GLY A 170 5.15 -9.89 -20.25
C GLY A 170 5.96 -8.66 -20.67
N HIS A 171 6.55 -7.92 -19.75
CA HIS A 171 7.23 -6.64 -20.04
C HIS A 171 8.69 -6.63 -19.59
N PRO A 172 9.58 -5.83 -20.27
CA PRO A 172 10.95 -5.60 -19.83
C PRO A 172 11.01 -5.08 -18.40
N GLY A 173 11.94 -5.60 -17.60
CA GLY A 173 12.05 -5.34 -16.16
C GLY A 173 11.47 -6.48 -15.29
N SER A 174 10.65 -7.36 -15.87
CA SER A 174 10.08 -8.52 -15.17
C SER A 174 11.13 -9.59 -14.81
N GLU A 175 12.29 -9.59 -15.44
CA GLU A 175 13.42 -10.46 -15.12
C GLU A 175 13.94 -10.27 -13.68
N ARG A 176 13.54 -9.18 -13.02
CA ARG A 176 13.83 -8.94 -11.60
C ARG A 176 12.84 -9.62 -10.65
N ILE A 177 11.71 -10.11 -11.16
CA ILE A 177 10.71 -10.82 -10.36
C ILE A 177 11.23 -12.23 -10.09
N GLU A 178 11.62 -12.49 -8.83
CA GLU A 178 12.07 -13.82 -8.42
C GLU A 178 10.89 -14.75 -8.13
N ARG A 179 9.86 -14.20 -7.49
CA ARG A 179 8.66 -14.97 -7.12
C ARG A 179 7.46 -14.05 -6.97
N VAL A 180 6.31 -14.54 -7.33
CA VAL A 180 5.01 -13.93 -7.02
C VAL A 180 4.30 -14.85 -6.02
N VAL A 181 3.99 -14.33 -4.85
CA VAL A 181 3.12 -14.95 -3.86
C VAL A 181 1.75 -14.30 -3.99
N HIS A 182 0.74 -15.10 -4.24
CA HIS A 182 -0.64 -14.61 -4.37
C HIS A 182 -1.47 -15.18 -3.22
N GLU A 183 -1.93 -14.31 -2.34
CA GLU A 183 -2.82 -14.69 -1.26
C GLU A 183 -4.20 -15.05 -1.85
N ARG A 184 -4.49 -16.35 -1.94
CA ARG A 184 -5.86 -16.84 -2.12
C ARG A 184 -6.51 -16.87 -0.75
N ARG A 185 -7.57 -16.10 -0.57
CA ARG A 185 -8.47 -16.30 0.56
C ARG A 185 -8.90 -17.77 0.55
N ARG A 186 -8.42 -18.55 1.51
CA ARG A 186 -9.02 -19.86 1.76
C ARG A 186 -10.40 -19.56 2.35
N ASP A 187 -11.41 -19.62 1.51
CA ASP A 187 -12.77 -19.74 2.01
C ASP A 187 -12.80 -21.03 2.85
N ARG A 188 -12.81 -20.84 4.16
CA ARG A 188 -13.22 -21.91 5.04
C ARG A 188 -14.71 -22.09 4.79
N LEU A 189 -15.06 -22.85 3.77
CA LEU A 189 -16.35 -23.51 3.71
C LEU A 189 -16.29 -24.52 4.85
N GLY A 190 -16.99 -24.15 5.95
CA GLY A 190 -17.11 -24.97 7.13
C GLY A 190 -17.73 -26.31 6.77
N GLY A 191 -17.18 -27.38 7.36
CA GLY A 191 -17.91 -28.57 7.65
C GLY A 191 -18.77 -28.38 8.89
#